data_a83f59e2dab910f301c29f75722dcbdf
#
_entry.id   a83f59e2dab910f301c29f75722dcbdf
#
_cell.length_a   1.000
_cell.length_b   1.000
_cell.length_c   1.000
_cell.angle_alpha   90.00
_cell.angle_beta   90.00
_cell.angle_gamma   90.00
#
_symmetry.space_group_name_H-M   'P 1'
#
loop_
_entity.id
_entity.type
_entity.pdbx_description
1 polymer ?
#
loop_
_entity_poly.entity_id
_entity_poly.type
_entity_poly.pdbx_seq_one_letter_code
_entity_poly.pdbx_strand_id
1 'polypeptide(L)'
;CSLVGSEMCIRDSDPEVSPYFKIVMVENYNVTKAEKLIPSCDISEQISLASKEASGTGNMKFMLNGAVTLGTEDGANVEIHQLVGDDNIYIFGEKSEKIIKLYETGEYCAADIYDNDPMVEELVDFIISKDLMRIGDPVNLGRLYKEIVEKDWFMALLDVKDYIQTKEQMLKDYEDKNAWAKKMLVNIAKAGFFSSDRTIAEYNQDIWHL
;
A
#
# COMPACT_ATOMS: atom_id res chain seq x y z
N CYS A 1 -19.95 7.16 9.92
CA CYS A 1 -18.71 6.39 10.14
C CYS A 1 -18.05 6.13 8.80
N SER A 2 -16.77 6.44 8.68
CA SER A 2 -15.98 5.95 7.54
C SER A 2 -15.72 4.45 7.70
N LEU A 3 -15.34 3.75 6.61
CA LEU A 3 -14.98 2.33 6.66
C LEU A 3 -13.93 2.06 7.76
N VAL A 4 -12.91 2.90 7.85
CA VAL A 4 -11.87 2.85 8.90
C VAL A 4 -12.46 2.97 10.31
N GLY A 5 -13.46 3.83 10.50
CA GLY A 5 -14.15 3.94 11.78
C GLY A 5 -14.92 2.67 12.15
N SER A 6 -15.49 1.99 11.17
CA SER A 6 -16.19 0.72 11.36
C SER A 6 -15.24 -0.42 11.75
N GLU A 7 -14.10 -0.53 11.08
CA GLU A 7 -13.03 -1.50 11.42
C GLU A 7 -12.50 -1.28 12.84
N MET A 8 -12.30 -0.02 13.26
CA MET A 8 -11.91 0.31 14.63
C MET A 8 -12.94 -0.20 15.65
N CYS A 9 -14.24 -0.04 15.38
CA CYS A 9 -15.30 -0.51 16.27
C CYS A 9 -15.34 -2.03 16.37
N ILE A 10 -15.13 -2.77 15.26
CA ILE A 10 -15.08 -4.23 15.26
C ILE A 10 -13.91 -4.70 16.11
N ARG A 11 -12.71 -4.20 15.84
CA ARG A 11 -11.50 -4.54 16.57
C ARG A 11 -11.63 -4.29 18.08
N ASP A 12 -12.15 -3.12 18.46
CA ASP A 12 -12.27 -2.74 19.87
C ASP A 12 -13.30 -3.61 20.63
N SER A 13 -14.18 -4.29 19.89
CA SER A 13 -15.13 -5.24 20.46
C SER A 13 -14.66 -6.69 20.44
N ASP A 14 -13.55 -7.00 19.76
CA ASP A 14 -12.97 -8.34 19.72
C ASP A 14 -11.87 -8.48 20.78
N PRO A 15 -12.12 -9.25 21.86
CA PRO A 15 -11.17 -9.41 22.95
C PRO A 15 -9.92 -10.22 22.58
N GLU A 16 -9.95 -10.99 21.50
CA GLU A 16 -8.80 -11.77 21.03
C GLU A 16 -7.83 -10.90 20.22
N VAL A 17 -8.32 -9.94 19.47
CA VAL A 17 -7.55 -9.08 18.57
C VAL A 17 -7.11 -7.77 19.23
N SER A 18 -7.98 -7.16 20.01
CA SER A 18 -7.76 -5.80 20.56
C SER A 18 -6.48 -5.61 21.40
N PRO A 19 -5.95 -6.64 22.11
CA PRO A 19 -4.68 -6.50 22.84
C PRO A 19 -3.45 -6.37 21.93
N TYR A 20 -3.53 -6.87 20.69
CA TYR A 20 -2.37 -6.98 19.79
C TYR A 20 -2.43 -6.03 18.60
N PHE A 21 -3.60 -5.56 18.24
CA PHE A 21 -3.79 -4.78 17.04
C PHE A 21 -4.55 -3.48 17.32
N LYS A 22 -3.94 -2.35 16.95
CA LYS A 22 -4.55 -1.03 17.12
C LYS A 22 -4.55 -0.27 15.78
N ILE A 23 -5.76 0.11 15.33
CA ILE A 23 -5.93 1.00 14.19
C ILE A 23 -6.12 2.43 14.72
N VAL A 24 -5.40 3.38 14.14
CA VAL A 24 -5.52 4.79 14.49
C VAL A 24 -5.71 5.60 13.22
N MET A 25 -6.85 6.26 13.09
CA MET A 25 -7.06 7.27 12.08
C MET A 25 -6.47 8.61 12.56
N VAL A 26 -5.48 9.11 11.84
CA VAL A 26 -4.84 10.39 12.20
C VAL A 26 -5.70 11.54 11.68
N GLU A 27 -6.45 12.16 12.59
CA GLU A 27 -7.26 13.35 12.26
C GLU A 27 -6.37 14.51 11.84
N ASN A 28 -6.85 15.30 10.88
CA ASN A 28 -6.16 16.50 10.39
C ASN A 28 -4.66 16.26 10.10
N TYR A 29 -4.36 15.19 9.34
CA TYR A 29 -3.01 14.90 8.92
C TYR A 29 -2.40 16.13 8.22
N ASN A 30 -1.25 16.57 8.71
CA ASN A 30 -0.54 17.76 8.23
C ASN A 30 0.98 17.58 8.43
N VAL A 31 1.78 18.55 7.99
CA VAL A 31 3.25 18.49 8.04
C VAL A 31 3.76 18.23 9.46
N THR A 32 3.22 18.91 10.47
CA THR A 32 3.66 18.75 11.87
C THR A 32 3.43 17.32 12.39
N LYS A 33 2.32 16.68 12.00
CA LYS A 33 2.05 15.28 12.34
C LYS A 33 2.92 14.33 11.51
N ALA A 34 3.11 14.62 10.22
CA ALA A 34 3.97 13.85 9.34
C ALA A 34 5.42 13.78 9.85
N GLU A 35 5.97 14.89 10.32
CA GLU A 35 7.31 14.95 10.90
C GLU A 35 7.54 14.02 12.11
N LYS A 36 6.46 13.62 12.78
CA LYS A 36 6.51 12.68 13.91
C LYS A 36 6.18 11.25 13.48
N LEU A 37 5.19 11.10 12.60
CA LEU A 37 4.66 9.79 12.21
C LEU A 37 5.61 9.07 11.24
N ILE A 38 6.14 9.78 10.24
CA ILE A 38 7.00 9.15 9.23
C ILE A 38 8.26 8.52 9.87
N PRO A 39 9.01 9.22 10.76
CA PRO A 39 10.15 8.59 11.42
C PRO A 39 9.81 7.49 12.42
N SER A 40 8.53 7.34 12.77
CA SER A 40 8.07 6.31 13.72
C SER A 40 7.62 5.02 13.03
N CYS A 41 7.67 4.96 11.70
CA CYS A 41 7.20 3.81 10.93
C CYS A 41 8.36 2.86 10.61
N ASP A 42 8.13 1.57 10.84
CA ASP A 42 9.03 0.49 10.40
C ASP A 42 8.68 -0.01 9.00
N ILE A 43 7.40 0.11 8.61
CA ILE A 43 6.83 -0.36 7.36
C ILE A 43 6.00 0.76 6.74
N SER A 44 6.14 0.94 5.44
CA SER A 44 5.37 1.89 4.65
C SER A 44 4.59 1.15 3.55
N GLU A 45 3.26 1.20 3.61
CA GLU A 45 2.42 0.62 2.56
C GLU A 45 2.13 1.66 1.48
N GLN A 46 2.55 1.36 0.23
CA GLN A 46 2.44 2.21 -0.96
C GLN A 46 1.77 1.41 -2.08
N ILE A 47 0.44 1.30 -1.99
CA ILE A 47 -0.39 0.29 -2.66
C ILE A 47 -1.23 0.84 -3.82
N SER A 48 -0.80 1.89 -4.49
CA SER A 48 -1.45 2.34 -5.71
C SER A 48 -1.41 1.26 -6.80
N LEU A 49 -2.45 1.15 -7.59
CA LEU A 49 -2.43 0.24 -8.74
C LEU A 49 -1.31 0.68 -9.71
N ALA A 50 -0.50 -0.27 -10.15
CA ALA A 50 0.55 -0.02 -11.12
C ALA A 50 0.03 0.79 -12.32
N SER A 51 0.75 1.81 -12.76
CA SER A 51 0.40 2.82 -13.76
C SER A 51 -0.50 3.98 -13.31
N LYS A 52 -0.89 4.06 -12.03
CA LYS A 52 -1.80 5.12 -11.55
C LYS A 52 -1.11 6.21 -10.74
N GLU A 53 0.01 5.91 -10.10
CA GLU A 53 0.80 6.90 -9.37
C GLU A 53 1.92 7.46 -10.24
N ALA A 54 1.95 8.76 -10.44
CA ALA A 54 2.97 9.39 -11.28
C ALA A 54 4.37 9.33 -10.64
N SER A 55 4.46 9.56 -9.34
CA SER A 55 5.70 9.48 -8.58
C SER A 55 5.42 9.16 -7.11
N GLY A 56 4.68 10.01 -6.42
CA GLY A 56 4.54 9.97 -4.98
C GLY A 56 5.73 10.63 -4.27
N THR A 57 5.47 11.20 -3.12
CA THR A 57 6.51 11.80 -2.26
C THR A 57 6.56 11.17 -0.89
N GLY A 58 5.49 10.49 -0.49
CA GLY A 58 5.39 9.78 0.78
C GLY A 58 6.43 8.67 0.89
N ASN A 59 6.48 7.80 -0.10
CA ASN A 59 7.42 6.68 -0.20
C ASN A 59 8.88 7.10 -0.04
N MET A 60 9.32 8.19 -0.69
CA MET A 60 10.68 8.72 -0.54
C MET A 60 10.96 9.19 0.89
N LYS A 61 9.98 9.84 1.55
CA LYS A 61 10.10 10.31 2.93
C LYS A 61 10.18 9.14 3.92
N PHE A 62 9.37 8.11 3.72
CA PHE A 62 9.41 6.89 4.50
C PHE A 62 10.75 6.17 4.34
N MET A 63 11.23 5.98 3.11
CA MET A 63 12.54 5.41 2.82
C MET A 63 13.68 6.17 3.50
N LEU A 64 13.69 7.51 3.44
CA LEU A 64 14.68 8.36 4.08
C LEU A 64 14.72 8.17 5.60
N ASN A 65 13.58 7.84 6.21
CA ASN A 65 13.45 7.59 7.63
C ASN A 65 13.57 6.10 8.00
N GLY A 66 13.89 5.24 7.04
CA GLY A 66 14.21 3.84 7.25
C GLY A 66 13.04 2.87 7.18
N ALA A 67 11.82 3.35 6.93
CA ALA A 67 10.70 2.44 6.75
C ALA A 67 10.91 1.59 5.47
N VAL A 68 10.68 0.28 5.59
CA VAL A 68 10.75 -0.64 4.46
C VAL A 68 9.40 -0.60 3.73
N THR A 69 9.45 -0.45 2.41
CA THR A 69 8.23 -0.34 1.59
C THR A 69 7.63 -1.71 1.31
N LEU A 70 6.31 -1.82 1.51
CA LEU A 70 5.44 -2.81 0.88
C LEU A 70 4.63 -2.07 -0.19
N GLY A 71 4.79 -2.41 -1.45
CA GLY A 71 4.15 -1.64 -2.51
C GLY A 71 4.12 -2.34 -3.85
N THR A 72 3.53 -1.67 -4.81
CA THR A 72 3.48 -2.08 -6.22
C THR A 72 4.65 -1.48 -7.00
N GLU A 73 4.95 -2.03 -8.18
CA GLU A 73 5.90 -1.44 -9.14
C GLU A 73 5.27 -0.21 -9.82
N ASP A 74 5.12 0.87 -9.03
CA ASP A 74 4.47 2.11 -9.47
C ASP A 74 5.12 3.35 -8.83
N GLY A 75 5.08 4.48 -9.52
CA GLY A 75 5.66 5.72 -9.04
C GLY A 75 7.11 5.57 -8.59
N ALA A 76 7.48 6.26 -7.52
CA ALA A 76 8.85 6.19 -6.98
C ALA A 76 9.22 4.83 -6.34
N ASN A 77 8.27 3.89 -6.19
CA ASN A 77 8.62 2.54 -5.74
C ASN A 77 9.53 1.84 -6.76
N VAL A 78 9.40 2.16 -8.05
CA VAL A 78 10.26 1.63 -9.11
C VAL A 78 11.72 2.03 -8.88
N GLU A 79 11.98 3.31 -8.63
CA GLU A 79 13.34 3.78 -8.35
C GLU A 79 13.85 3.27 -7.00
N ILE A 80 12.97 3.23 -5.98
CA ILE A 80 13.34 2.66 -4.67
C ILE A 80 13.78 1.22 -4.85
N HIS A 81 13.01 0.41 -5.56
CA HIS A 81 13.32 -1.00 -5.81
C HIS A 81 14.68 -1.16 -6.53
N GLN A 82 14.91 -0.38 -7.59
CA GLN A 82 16.20 -0.37 -8.31
C GLN A 82 17.39 0.01 -7.41
N LEU A 83 17.18 0.91 -6.46
CA LEU A 83 18.23 1.40 -5.56
C LEU A 83 18.57 0.41 -4.45
N VAL A 84 17.56 -0.23 -3.87
CA VAL A 84 17.75 -1.07 -2.68
C VAL A 84 17.83 -2.57 -2.99
N GLY A 85 17.32 -3.00 -4.14
CA GLY A 85 17.24 -4.40 -4.56
C GLY A 85 16.15 -5.19 -3.83
N ASP A 86 15.83 -6.37 -4.38
CA ASP A 86 14.73 -7.25 -3.97
C ASP A 86 14.75 -7.60 -2.46
N ASP A 87 15.93 -7.68 -1.86
CA ASP A 87 16.08 -8.04 -0.45
C ASP A 87 15.62 -6.95 0.53
N ASN A 88 15.42 -5.71 0.09
CA ASN A 88 15.21 -4.55 0.96
C ASN A 88 13.90 -3.79 0.69
N ILE A 89 13.01 -4.38 -0.07
CA ILE A 89 11.67 -3.90 -0.40
C ILE A 89 10.75 -5.12 -0.57
N TYR A 90 9.45 -4.93 -0.45
CA TYR A 90 8.45 -5.96 -0.71
C TYR A 90 7.52 -5.47 -1.81
N ILE A 91 7.60 -6.11 -2.98
CA ILE A 91 6.80 -5.76 -4.16
C ILE A 91 5.74 -6.82 -4.39
N PHE A 92 4.53 -6.39 -4.68
CA PHE A 92 3.41 -7.24 -5.05
C PHE A 92 2.66 -6.67 -6.24
N GLY A 93 1.77 -7.48 -6.79
CA GLY A 93 0.83 -7.11 -7.85
C GLY A 93 1.43 -7.12 -9.24
N GLU A 94 0.58 -6.78 -10.18
CA GLU A 94 0.89 -6.84 -11.60
C GLU A 94 1.70 -5.63 -12.08
N LYS A 95 2.48 -5.83 -13.13
CA LYS A 95 3.27 -4.75 -13.75
C LYS A 95 2.40 -3.80 -14.55
N SER A 96 2.88 -2.55 -14.68
CA SER A 96 2.19 -1.47 -15.38
C SER A 96 1.76 -1.84 -16.80
N GLU A 97 2.60 -2.57 -17.55
CA GLU A 97 2.30 -2.97 -18.92
C GLU A 97 1.06 -3.88 -18.99
N LYS A 98 0.93 -4.82 -18.03
CA LYS A 98 -0.24 -5.70 -17.95
C LYS A 98 -1.50 -4.92 -17.58
N ILE A 99 -1.41 -4.05 -16.60
CA ILE A 99 -2.53 -3.21 -16.16
C ILE A 99 -3.01 -2.30 -17.29
N ILE A 100 -2.11 -1.63 -18.00
CA ILE A 100 -2.45 -0.78 -19.14
C ILE A 100 -3.17 -1.60 -20.20
N LYS A 101 -2.65 -2.79 -20.54
CA LYS A 101 -3.27 -3.68 -21.52
C LYS A 101 -4.68 -4.09 -21.09
N LEU A 102 -4.89 -4.45 -19.82
CA LEU A 102 -6.21 -4.82 -19.32
C LEU A 102 -7.23 -3.68 -19.44
N TYR A 103 -6.81 -2.42 -19.21
CA TYR A 103 -7.67 -1.25 -19.44
C TYR A 103 -7.97 -1.04 -20.92
N GLU A 104 -6.98 -1.22 -21.81
CA GLU A 104 -7.15 -1.01 -23.26
C GLU A 104 -8.03 -2.08 -23.90
N THR A 105 -7.89 -3.33 -23.48
CA THR A 105 -8.65 -4.45 -24.03
C THR A 105 -10.02 -4.64 -23.37
N GLY A 106 -10.21 -4.14 -22.15
CA GLY A 106 -11.41 -4.38 -21.36
C GLY A 106 -11.58 -5.85 -20.94
N GLU A 107 -10.50 -6.62 -20.92
CA GLU A 107 -10.52 -8.04 -20.56
C GLU A 107 -10.61 -8.29 -19.05
N TYR A 108 -10.42 -7.26 -18.21
CA TYR A 108 -10.57 -7.41 -16.77
C TYR A 108 -12.04 -7.53 -16.39
N CYS A 109 -12.37 -8.57 -15.63
CA CYS A 109 -13.70 -8.80 -15.08
C CYS A 109 -13.58 -9.11 -13.58
N ALA A 110 -13.97 -8.17 -12.74
CA ALA A 110 -13.92 -8.31 -11.29
C ALA A 110 -14.81 -9.46 -10.80
N ALA A 111 -16.01 -9.61 -11.39
CA ALA A 111 -16.94 -10.68 -11.04
C ALA A 111 -16.36 -12.07 -11.28
N ASP A 112 -15.55 -12.26 -12.34
CA ASP A 112 -14.92 -13.55 -12.60
C ASP A 112 -13.93 -13.93 -11.50
N ILE A 113 -13.21 -12.96 -10.94
CA ILE A 113 -12.28 -13.21 -9.82
C ILE A 113 -13.09 -13.52 -8.56
N TYR A 114 -14.09 -12.70 -8.26
CA TYR A 114 -14.98 -12.89 -7.12
C TYR A 114 -15.67 -14.26 -7.14
N ASP A 115 -16.26 -14.66 -8.26
CA ASP A 115 -17.02 -15.91 -8.39
C ASP A 115 -16.13 -17.17 -8.35
N ASN A 116 -14.86 -17.06 -8.73
CA ASN A 116 -13.96 -18.22 -8.85
C ASN A 116 -12.93 -18.33 -7.72
N ASP A 117 -12.86 -17.37 -6.81
CA ASP A 117 -11.89 -17.39 -5.71
C ASP A 117 -12.59 -17.26 -4.34
N PRO A 118 -12.74 -18.37 -3.60
CA PRO A 118 -13.45 -18.37 -2.30
C PRO A 118 -12.85 -17.42 -1.25
N MET A 119 -11.53 -17.19 -1.31
CA MET A 119 -10.90 -16.25 -0.39
C MET A 119 -11.27 -14.81 -0.72
N VAL A 120 -11.32 -14.47 -2.01
CA VAL A 120 -11.74 -13.14 -2.48
C VAL A 120 -13.22 -12.94 -2.19
N GLU A 121 -14.07 -13.95 -2.44
CA GLU A 121 -15.49 -13.92 -2.10
C GLU A 121 -15.69 -13.62 -0.61
N GLU A 122 -15.03 -14.35 0.29
CA GLU A 122 -15.13 -14.16 1.73
C GLU A 122 -14.70 -12.74 2.17
N LEU A 123 -13.58 -12.26 1.63
CA LEU A 123 -13.08 -10.90 1.92
C LEU A 123 -14.04 -9.81 1.46
N VAL A 124 -14.60 -9.95 0.27
CA VAL A 124 -15.53 -8.97 -0.29
C VAL A 124 -16.88 -9.02 0.40
N ASP A 125 -17.39 -10.22 0.70
CA ASP A 125 -18.63 -10.43 1.42
C ASP A 125 -18.59 -9.89 2.85
N PHE A 126 -17.41 -9.82 3.45
CA PHE A 126 -17.24 -9.18 4.75
C PHE A 126 -17.74 -7.73 4.76
N ILE A 127 -17.64 -7.00 3.64
CA ILE A 127 -18.14 -5.61 3.51
C ILE A 127 -19.64 -5.52 3.81
N ILE A 128 -20.39 -6.54 3.44
CA ILE A 128 -21.84 -6.62 3.66
C ILE A 128 -22.23 -7.57 4.80
N SER A 129 -21.26 -7.98 5.62
CA SER A 129 -21.51 -8.82 6.79
C SER A 129 -22.40 -8.13 7.80
N LYS A 130 -23.10 -8.93 8.63
CA LYS A 130 -23.96 -8.40 9.69
C LYS A 130 -23.21 -7.52 10.67
N ASP A 131 -21.95 -7.83 10.92
CA ASP A 131 -21.11 -7.09 11.86
C ASP A 131 -20.75 -5.71 11.31
N LEU A 132 -20.30 -5.64 10.05
CA LEU A 132 -19.95 -4.37 9.41
C LEU A 132 -21.21 -3.51 9.16
N MET A 133 -22.29 -4.12 8.71
CA MET A 133 -23.59 -3.44 8.49
C MET A 133 -24.22 -2.86 9.77
N ARG A 134 -23.93 -3.45 10.94
CA ARG A 134 -24.42 -2.97 12.23
C ARG A 134 -23.77 -1.66 12.67
N ILE A 135 -22.49 -1.45 12.34
CA ILE A 135 -21.69 -0.33 12.82
C ILE A 135 -21.38 0.70 11.73
N GLY A 136 -21.41 0.31 10.47
CA GLY A 136 -21.24 1.18 9.32
C GLY A 136 -22.56 1.69 8.77
N ASP A 137 -22.49 2.45 7.68
CA ASP A 137 -23.67 2.86 6.91
C ASP A 137 -24.02 1.77 5.88
N PRO A 138 -25.15 1.04 6.03
CA PRO A 138 -25.49 -0.08 5.17
C PRO A 138 -25.63 0.31 3.68
N VAL A 139 -26.08 1.52 3.39
CA VAL A 139 -26.25 2.00 2.01
C VAL A 139 -24.87 2.20 1.35
N ASN A 140 -23.96 2.83 2.06
CA ASN A 140 -22.61 3.06 1.54
C ASN A 140 -21.77 1.76 1.45
N LEU A 141 -21.92 0.86 2.43
CA LEU A 141 -21.28 -0.47 2.37
C LEU A 141 -21.79 -1.30 1.19
N GLY A 142 -23.12 -1.32 0.96
CA GLY A 142 -23.70 -2.00 -0.19
C GLY A 142 -23.27 -1.39 -1.54
N ARG A 143 -23.07 -0.06 -1.59
CA ARG A 143 -22.52 0.60 -2.79
C ARG A 143 -21.07 0.21 -3.02
N LEU A 144 -20.25 0.20 -1.97
CA LEU A 144 -18.84 -0.20 -2.06
C LEU A 144 -18.71 -1.65 -2.54
N TYR A 145 -19.47 -2.58 -1.92
CA TYR A 145 -19.53 -3.96 -2.34
C TYR A 145 -19.83 -4.08 -3.85
N LYS A 146 -20.88 -3.41 -4.29
CA LYS A 146 -21.29 -3.42 -5.70
C LYS A 146 -20.24 -2.85 -6.63
N GLU A 147 -19.58 -1.75 -6.26
CA GLU A 147 -18.50 -1.16 -7.06
C GLU A 147 -17.30 -2.11 -7.18
N ILE A 148 -16.98 -2.84 -6.12
CA ILE A 148 -15.87 -3.82 -6.13
C ILE A 148 -16.24 -5.03 -7.00
N VAL A 149 -17.40 -5.64 -6.81
CA VAL A 149 -17.79 -6.85 -7.56
C VAL A 149 -18.06 -6.57 -9.04
N GLU A 150 -18.71 -5.44 -9.35
CA GLU A 150 -19.14 -5.14 -10.73
C GLU A 150 -18.07 -4.43 -11.57
N LYS A 151 -17.18 -3.65 -10.94
CA LYS A 151 -16.26 -2.77 -11.67
C LYS A 151 -14.81 -2.93 -11.26
N ASP A 152 -14.56 -2.94 -9.96
CA ASP A 152 -13.21 -2.90 -9.39
C ASP A 152 -12.24 -2.03 -10.21
N TRP A 153 -12.58 -0.75 -10.31
CA TRP A 153 -11.90 0.20 -11.20
C TRP A 153 -10.38 0.24 -11.00
N PHE A 154 -9.92 -0.08 -9.80
CA PHE A 154 -8.49 -0.14 -9.45
C PHE A 154 -7.93 -1.56 -9.46
N MET A 155 -8.65 -2.54 -10.00
CA MET A 155 -8.22 -3.94 -10.09
C MET A 155 -7.68 -4.50 -8.77
N ALA A 156 -8.28 -4.08 -7.64
CA ALA A 156 -7.84 -4.49 -6.30
C ALA A 156 -7.97 -6.01 -6.10
N LEU A 157 -8.99 -6.63 -6.68
CA LEU A 157 -9.18 -8.09 -6.59
C LEU A 157 -8.10 -8.87 -7.35
N LEU A 158 -7.50 -8.25 -8.39
CA LEU A 158 -6.40 -8.85 -9.13
C LEU A 158 -5.15 -9.04 -8.26
N ASP A 159 -4.84 -8.03 -7.44
CA ASP A 159 -3.59 -7.98 -6.69
C ASP A 159 -3.72 -8.43 -5.22
N VAL A 160 -4.95 -8.56 -4.68
CA VAL A 160 -5.18 -8.77 -3.24
C VAL A 160 -4.50 -10.03 -2.69
N LYS A 161 -4.45 -11.13 -3.43
CA LYS A 161 -3.81 -12.37 -2.98
C LYS A 161 -2.30 -12.21 -2.88
N ASP A 162 -1.69 -11.61 -3.87
CA ASP A 162 -0.26 -11.34 -3.88
C ASP A 162 0.13 -10.36 -2.79
N TYR A 163 -0.71 -9.32 -2.57
CA TYR A 163 -0.56 -8.41 -1.44
C TYR A 163 -0.56 -9.15 -0.10
N ILE A 164 -1.52 -10.04 0.13
CA ILE A 164 -1.62 -10.79 1.40
C ILE A 164 -0.38 -11.67 1.59
N GLN A 165 0.01 -12.45 0.58
CA GLN A 165 1.17 -13.34 0.64
C GLN A 165 2.47 -12.57 0.90
N THR A 166 2.66 -11.46 0.19
CA THR A 166 3.84 -10.60 0.34
C THR A 166 3.87 -9.94 1.71
N LYS A 167 2.72 -9.50 2.21
CA LYS A 167 2.59 -8.91 3.55
C LYS A 167 2.87 -9.94 4.65
N GLU A 168 2.37 -11.16 4.53
CA GLU A 168 2.66 -12.24 5.48
C GLU A 168 4.16 -12.56 5.52
N GLN A 169 4.81 -12.64 4.36
CA GLN A 169 6.26 -12.85 4.30
C GLN A 169 7.01 -11.68 4.95
N MET A 170 6.61 -10.45 4.66
CA MET A 170 7.20 -9.24 5.26
C MET A 170 7.07 -9.24 6.79
N LEU A 171 5.90 -9.58 7.33
CA LEU A 171 5.66 -9.64 8.76
C LEU A 171 6.48 -10.75 9.43
N LYS A 172 6.66 -11.88 8.77
CA LYS A 172 7.54 -12.95 9.23
C LYS A 172 9.01 -12.51 9.26
N ASP A 173 9.47 -11.83 8.22
CA ASP A 173 10.85 -11.30 8.18
C ASP A 173 11.08 -10.21 9.22
N TYR A 174 10.03 -9.47 9.58
CA TYR A 174 10.07 -8.44 10.64
C TYR A 174 10.35 -9.02 12.03
N GLU A 175 10.14 -10.31 12.27
CA GLU A 175 10.45 -10.97 13.54
C GLU A 175 11.96 -10.98 13.81
N ASP A 176 12.82 -11.10 12.78
CA ASP A 176 14.27 -10.92 12.91
C ASP A 176 14.62 -9.42 12.89
N LYS A 177 14.63 -8.82 14.07
CA LYS A 177 14.91 -7.38 14.24
C LYS A 177 16.29 -6.97 13.73
N ASN A 178 17.28 -7.85 13.75
CA ASN A 178 18.62 -7.55 13.24
C ASN A 178 18.66 -7.55 11.71
N ALA A 179 18.03 -8.53 11.07
CA ALA A 179 17.87 -8.55 9.63
C ALA A 179 17.04 -7.35 9.16
N TRP A 180 15.94 -7.03 9.86
CA TRP A 180 15.11 -5.88 9.57
C TRP A 180 15.87 -4.55 9.65
N ALA A 181 16.64 -4.34 10.73
CA ALA A 181 17.47 -3.14 10.89
C ALA A 181 18.48 -2.96 9.73
N LYS A 182 19.01 -4.05 9.18
CA LYS A 182 19.87 -3.99 7.98
C LYS A 182 19.12 -3.49 6.76
N LYS A 183 17.89 -3.99 6.52
CA LYS A 183 17.03 -3.51 5.44
C LYS A 183 16.76 -2.00 5.60
N MET A 184 16.42 -1.55 6.80
CA MET A 184 16.20 -0.12 7.12
C MET A 184 17.45 0.72 6.80
N LEU A 185 18.63 0.26 7.22
CA LEU A 185 19.90 0.95 6.95
C LEU A 185 20.21 1.05 5.46
N VAL A 186 19.93 0.01 4.67
CA VAL A 186 20.09 0.04 3.21
C VAL A 186 19.16 1.10 2.60
N ASN A 187 17.90 1.15 3.03
CA ASN A 187 16.95 2.15 2.57
C ASN A 187 17.44 3.56 2.86
N ILE A 188 17.83 3.86 4.10
CA ILE A 188 18.37 5.18 4.49
C ILE A 188 19.60 5.53 3.66
N ALA A 189 20.55 4.61 3.50
CA ALA A 189 21.81 4.86 2.80
C ALA A 189 21.60 5.17 1.30
N LYS A 190 20.54 4.61 0.69
CA LYS A 190 20.19 4.83 -0.71
C LYS A 190 19.27 6.02 -0.95
N ALA A 191 18.59 6.52 0.08
CA ALA A 191 17.59 7.59 -0.03
C ALA A 191 18.19 8.93 -0.48
N GLY A 192 19.50 9.14 -0.37
CA GLY A 192 20.18 10.32 -0.90
C GLY A 192 19.98 10.54 -2.40
N PHE A 193 19.60 9.50 -3.15
CA PHE A 193 19.20 9.60 -4.56
C PHE A 193 18.05 10.59 -4.76
N PHE A 194 17.13 10.70 -3.81
CA PHE A 194 15.98 11.59 -3.88
C PHE A 194 16.27 13.01 -3.35
N SER A 195 17.55 13.38 -3.18
CA SER A 195 17.91 14.73 -2.77
C SER A 195 17.65 15.76 -3.87
N SER A 196 17.22 16.95 -3.47
CA SER A 196 17.10 18.10 -4.41
C SER A 196 18.42 18.50 -5.03
N ASP A 197 19.53 18.36 -4.28
CA ASP A 197 20.87 18.69 -4.78
C ASP A 197 21.27 17.86 -6.00
N ARG A 198 21.00 16.54 -5.96
CA ARG A 198 21.19 15.68 -7.12
C ARG A 198 20.32 16.11 -8.30
N THR A 199 19.04 16.33 -8.06
CA THR A 199 18.11 16.74 -9.12
C THR A 199 18.54 18.05 -9.78
N ILE A 200 18.98 19.04 -9.00
CA ILE A 200 19.47 20.31 -9.54
C ILE A 200 20.78 20.12 -10.30
N ALA A 201 21.68 19.26 -9.81
CA ALA A 201 22.93 18.97 -10.52
C ALA A 201 22.66 18.30 -11.89
N GLU A 202 21.73 17.34 -11.96
CA GLU A 202 21.31 16.72 -13.21
C GLU A 202 20.65 17.72 -14.17
N TYR A 203 19.75 18.57 -13.66
CA TYR A 203 19.20 19.64 -14.50
C TYR A 203 20.27 20.59 -15.04
N ASN A 204 21.28 20.92 -14.23
CA ASN A 204 22.38 21.72 -14.70
C ASN A 204 23.20 21.01 -15.77
N GLN A 205 23.51 19.73 -15.55
CA GLN A 205 24.27 18.93 -16.50
C GLN A 205 23.55 18.72 -17.83
N ASP A 206 22.24 18.38 -17.77
CA ASP A 206 21.53 17.85 -18.94
C ASP A 206 20.74 18.93 -19.68
N ILE A 207 20.39 20.05 -19.01
CA ILE A 207 19.49 21.07 -19.55
C ILE A 207 20.13 22.46 -19.54
N TRP A 208 20.58 22.94 -18.38
CA TRP A 208 21.00 24.35 -18.25
C TRP A 208 22.43 24.61 -18.69
N HIS A 209 23.34 23.67 -18.43
CA HIS A 209 24.78 23.76 -18.77
C HIS A 209 25.45 25.02 -18.19
N LEU A 210 25.10 25.38 -16.94
CA LEU A 210 25.64 26.57 -16.25
C LEU A 210 26.98 26.28 -15.54
#